data_8dc782dff962be89b3d4f0b18d80da52
#
_entry.id   8dc782dff962be89b3d4f0b18d80da52
#
_cell.length_a   1.000
_cell.length_b   1.000
_cell.length_c   1.000
_cell.angle_alpha   90.00
_cell.angle_beta   90.00
_cell.angle_gamma   90.00
#
_symmetry.space_group_name_H-M   'P 1'
#
loop_
_entity.id
_entity.type
_entity.pdbx_description
1 polymer ?
#
loop_
_entity_poly.entity_id
_entity_poly.type
_entity_poly.pdbx_seq_one_letter_code
_entity_poly.pdbx_strand_id
1 'polypeptide(L)'
;MVKVMSLYKEYLLEIENRKKDGLKPKPIEDGELLKEIILQIKDPNNKHRKNSIEFLIYNTIPGTTSAALEKSKFLKEIILENIKVEEIKPSFAFELLSHMKGGPSIEVLLDLALGDNKPTALDAAEVLKTQVFLYEIDTNRLEAAYKEGNKIAEDILKSYSKAEFFTKLPDVEEEVKVVTYIAAEGDISTDLLSPGNQAHSRSDRELHGKCMISEKAQSEITELKKQHPDKRVMLIAEKGTMGVGSSRMSGVNNVALW
;
A
#
# COMPACT_ATOMS: atom_id res chain seq x y z
N MET A 1 -0.06 -40.09 -8.10
CA MET A 1 -0.47 -38.85 -7.44
C MET A 1 0.46 -37.75 -7.87
N VAL A 2 -0.01 -36.80 -8.66
CA VAL A 2 0.75 -35.60 -9.01
C VAL A 2 0.88 -34.79 -7.71
N LYS A 3 2.10 -34.58 -7.24
CA LYS A 3 2.37 -33.78 -6.03
C LYS A 3 2.09 -32.32 -6.39
N VAL A 4 0.90 -31.81 -6.03
CA VAL A 4 0.57 -30.41 -6.22
C VAL A 4 1.61 -29.59 -5.45
N MET A 5 2.29 -28.69 -6.13
CA MET A 5 3.27 -27.79 -5.53
C MET A 5 2.50 -26.77 -4.67
N SER A 6 3.01 -26.38 -3.50
CA SER A 6 2.38 -25.33 -2.70
C SER A 6 2.49 -23.99 -3.39
N LEU A 7 1.51 -23.10 -3.21
CA LEU A 7 1.48 -21.76 -3.77
C LEU A 7 2.73 -20.96 -3.39
N TYR A 8 3.23 -21.15 -2.17
CA TYR A 8 4.47 -20.52 -1.74
C TYR A 8 5.69 -20.94 -2.56
N LYS A 9 5.79 -22.22 -2.94
CA LYS A 9 6.90 -22.68 -3.80
C LYS A 9 6.80 -22.11 -5.22
N GLU A 10 5.59 -22.05 -5.75
CA GLU A 10 5.33 -21.42 -7.06
C GLU A 10 5.73 -19.94 -7.01
N TYR A 11 5.37 -19.24 -5.94
CA TYR A 11 5.75 -17.85 -5.74
C TYR A 11 7.27 -17.65 -5.65
N LEU A 12 8.01 -18.55 -4.98
CA LEU A 12 9.47 -18.49 -4.95
C LEU A 12 10.11 -18.68 -6.33
N LEU A 13 9.57 -19.59 -7.15
CA LEU A 13 10.03 -19.77 -8.52
C LEU A 13 9.76 -18.54 -9.40
N GLU A 14 8.61 -17.91 -9.20
CA GLU A 14 8.29 -16.66 -9.89
C GLU A 14 9.25 -15.54 -9.50
N ILE A 15 9.59 -15.41 -8.21
CA ILE A 15 10.60 -14.45 -7.73
C ILE A 15 11.95 -14.67 -8.46
N GLU A 16 12.42 -15.92 -8.55
CA GLU A 16 13.68 -16.25 -9.22
C GLU A 16 13.65 -15.90 -10.72
N ASN A 17 12.51 -16.10 -11.38
CA ASN A 17 12.35 -15.72 -12.78
C ASN A 17 12.34 -14.20 -12.96
N ARG A 18 11.58 -13.49 -12.13
CA ARG A 18 11.51 -12.02 -12.16
C ARG A 18 12.86 -11.36 -11.88
N LYS A 19 13.66 -11.97 -11.00
CA LYS A 19 15.02 -11.48 -10.69
C LYS A 19 15.94 -11.48 -11.91
N LYS A 20 15.77 -12.44 -12.86
CA LYS A 20 16.51 -12.46 -14.12
C LYS A 20 16.23 -11.22 -14.98
N ASP A 21 15.00 -10.68 -14.87
CA ASP A 21 14.55 -9.50 -15.58
C ASP A 21 14.75 -8.20 -14.76
N GLY A 22 15.48 -8.28 -13.63
CA GLY A 22 15.73 -7.16 -12.72
C GLY A 22 14.48 -6.64 -12.01
N LEU A 23 13.45 -7.48 -11.86
CA LEU A 23 12.21 -7.16 -11.16
C LEU A 23 12.24 -7.61 -9.69
N LYS A 24 11.58 -6.85 -8.83
CA LYS A 24 11.29 -7.25 -7.45
C LYS A 24 10.24 -8.37 -7.40
N PRO A 25 10.05 -9.03 -6.23
CA PRO A 25 9.00 -10.02 -6.07
C PRO A 25 7.63 -9.50 -6.53
N LYS A 26 6.84 -10.36 -7.19
CA LYS A 26 5.49 -10.00 -7.61
C LYS A 26 4.63 -9.61 -6.39
N PRO A 27 3.85 -8.55 -6.49
CA PRO A 27 2.89 -8.21 -5.44
C PRO A 27 1.88 -9.33 -5.19
N ILE A 28 1.56 -9.58 -3.92
CA ILE A 28 0.67 -10.65 -3.49
C ILE A 28 -0.76 -10.11 -3.41
N GLU A 29 -1.63 -10.61 -4.29
CA GLU A 29 -3.07 -10.32 -4.34
C GLU A 29 -3.91 -11.50 -3.84
N ASP A 30 -3.36 -12.72 -3.90
CA ASP A 30 -4.03 -13.97 -3.59
C ASP A 30 -4.03 -14.26 -2.08
N GLY A 31 -5.23 -14.41 -1.51
CA GLY A 31 -5.42 -14.73 -0.10
C GLY A 31 -4.96 -16.13 0.28
N GLU A 32 -5.07 -17.12 -0.62
CA GLU A 32 -4.62 -18.47 -0.31
C GLU A 32 -3.08 -18.55 -0.21
N LEU A 33 -2.38 -17.87 -1.11
CA LEU A 33 -0.93 -17.71 -1.00
C LEU A 33 -0.57 -17.01 0.33
N LEU A 34 -1.29 -15.94 0.68
CA LEU A 34 -1.00 -15.22 1.93
C LEU A 34 -1.30 -16.06 3.17
N LYS A 35 -2.31 -16.92 3.16
CA LYS A 35 -2.55 -17.89 4.24
C LYS A 35 -1.36 -18.84 4.43
N GLU A 36 -0.78 -19.37 3.35
CA GLU A 36 0.44 -20.19 3.45
C GLU A 36 1.60 -19.39 4.06
N ILE A 37 1.78 -18.13 3.67
CA ILE A 37 2.79 -17.22 4.21
C ILE A 37 2.55 -17.00 5.72
N ILE A 38 1.31 -16.71 6.13
CA ILE A 38 0.95 -16.50 7.54
C ILE A 38 1.21 -17.77 8.38
N LEU A 39 0.94 -18.96 7.85
CA LEU A 39 1.26 -20.21 8.56
C LEU A 39 2.76 -20.36 8.83
N GLN A 40 3.60 -19.92 7.89
CA GLN A 40 5.05 -19.93 8.07
C GLN A 40 5.52 -18.89 9.11
N ILE A 41 4.85 -17.74 9.18
CA ILE A 41 5.14 -16.72 10.20
C ILE A 41 4.80 -17.22 11.61
N LYS A 42 3.70 -17.97 11.74
CA LYS A 42 3.25 -18.52 13.02
C LYS A 42 4.17 -19.61 13.59
N ASP A 43 4.97 -20.26 12.75
CA ASP A 43 5.97 -21.25 13.16
C ASP A 43 7.34 -20.57 13.39
N PRO A 44 7.79 -20.39 14.65
CA PRO A 44 9.06 -19.71 14.94
C PRO A 44 10.28 -20.45 14.36
N ASN A 45 10.17 -21.74 14.10
CA ASN A 45 11.27 -22.58 13.59
C ASN A 45 11.24 -22.72 12.06
N ASN A 46 10.28 -22.10 11.37
CA ASN A 46 10.18 -22.22 9.93
C ASN A 46 11.34 -21.50 9.24
N LYS A 47 12.07 -22.20 8.39
CA LYS A 47 13.22 -21.66 7.64
C LYS A 47 12.87 -20.50 6.71
N HIS A 48 11.60 -20.37 6.32
CA HIS A 48 11.11 -19.31 5.44
C HIS A 48 10.49 -18.13 6.20
N ARG A 49 10.39 -18.22 7.53
CA ARG A 49 9.67 -17.26 8.38
C ARG A 49 10.11 -15.82 8.14
N LYS A 50 11.41 -15.56 8.09
CA LYS A 50 11.94 -14.21 7.84
C LYS A 50 11.44 -13.62 6.53
N ASN A 51 11.58 -14.36 5.43
CA ASN A 51 11.10 -13.90 4.11
C ASN A 51 9.59 -13.73 4.09
N SER A 52 8.86 -14.62 4.78
CA SER A 52 7.39 -14.55 4.89
C SER A 52 6.92 -13.30 5.61
N ILE A 53 7.64 -12.85 6.64
CA ILE A 53 7.38 -11.56 7.30
C ILE A 53 7.62 -10.39 6.33
N GLU A 54 8.73 -10.40 5.60
CA GLU A 54 9.02 -9.38 4.58
C GLU A 54 7.94 -9.34 3.50
N PHE A 55 7.47 -10.48 3.02
CA PHE A 55 6.39 -10.57 2.03
C PHE A 55 5.06 -10.04 2.57
N LEU A 56 4.71 -10.38 3.82
CA LEU A 56 3.52 -9.84 4.48
C LEU A 56 3.56 -8.31 4.55
N ILE A 57 4.70 -7.76 4.97
CA ILE A 57 4.85 -6.31 5.19
C ILE A 57 4.89 -5.56 3.86
N TYR A 58 5.77 -5.96 2.94
CA TYR A 58 6.15 -5.14 1.78
C TYR A 58 5.52 -5.57 0.46
N ASN A 59 5.11 -6.84 0.33
CA ASN A 59 4.64 -7.37 -0.95
C ASN A 59 3.14 -7.60 -1.04
N THR A 60 2.41 -7.60 0.10
CA THR A 60 0.96 -7.76 0.08
C THR A 60 0.28 -6.47 -0.40
N ILE A 61 -0.48 -6.55 -1.50
CA ILE A 61 -1.22 -5.40 -2.03
C ILE A 61 -2.31 -4.98 -1.04
N PRO A 62 -2.37 -3.69 -0.68
CA PRO A 62 -3.44 -3.14 0.15
C PRO A 62 -4.76 -3.00 -0.63
N GLY A 63 -5.79 -2.52 0.03
CA GLY A 63 -7.11 -2.26 -0.55
C GLY A 63 -8.06 -3.43 -0.39
N THR A 64 -8.71 -3.89 -1.46
CA THR A 64 -9.82 -4.85 -1.43
C THR A 64 -9.46 -6.25 -1.95
N THR A 65 -8.17 -6.58 -2.06
CA THR A 65 -7.74 -7.91 -2.50
C THR A 65 -8.03 -8.98 -1.43
N SER A 66 -8.11 -10.25 -1.83
CA SER A 66 -8.25 -11.36 -0.87
C SER A 66 -7.03 -11.47 0.04
N ALA A 67 -5.84 -11.11 -0.43
CA ALA A 67 -4.65 -11.00 0.41
C ALA A 67 -4.76 -9.88 1.46
N ALA A 68 -5.30 -8.71 1.10
CA ALA A 68 -5.54 -7.64 2.05
C ALA A 68 -6.50 -8.05 3.17
N LEU A 69 -7.53 -8.86 2.85
CA LEU A 69 -8.45 -9.44 3.84
C LEU A 69 -7.72 -10.35 4.83
N GLU A 70 -6.89 -11.26 4.35
CA GLU A 70 -6.13 -12.18 5.22
C GLU A 70 -5.06 -11.43 6.04
N LYS A 71 -4.41 -10.42 5.46
CA LYS A 71 -3.46 -9.56 6.18
C LYS A 71 -4.15 -8.81 7.31
N SER A 72 -5.28 -8.16 7.05
CA SER A 72 -5.99 -7.38 8.08
C SER A 72 -6.50 -8.25 9.23
N LYS A 73 -7.02 -9.45 8.94
CA LYS A 73 -7.40 -10.43 9.97
C LYS A 73 -6.21 -10.85 10.83
N PHE A 74 -5.07 -11.14 10.20
CA PHE A 74 -3.87 -11.55 10.92
C PHE A 74 -3.33 -10.43 11.80
N LEU A 75 -3.33 -9.19 11.32
CA LEU A 75 -2.93 -8.02 12.11
C LEU A 75 -3.88 -7.78 13.29
N LYS A 76 -5.20 -8.01 13.13
CA LYS A 76 -6.18 -7.97 14.23
C LYS A 76 -5.82 -8.96 15.34
N GLU A 77 -5.47 -10.19 14.99
CA GLU A 77 -5.08 -11.21 15.96
C GLU A 77 -3.81 -10.83 16.74
N ILE A 78 -2.87 -10.14 16.08
CA ILE A 78 -1.66 -9.62 16.74
C ILE A 78 -2.01 -8.47 17.67
N ILE A 79 -2.87 -7.53 17.25
CA ILE A 79 -3.32 -6.39 18.07
C ILE A 79 -4.05 -6.87 19.33
N LEU A 80 -4.87 -7.90 19.20
CA LEU A 80 -5.59 -8.52 20.32
C LEU A 80 -4.70 -9.45 21.18
N GLU A 81 -3.41 -9.58 20.83
CA GLU A 81 -2.45 -10.46 21.49
C GLU A 81 -2.83 -11.95 21.49
N ASN A 82 -3.77 -12.35 20.61
CA ASN A 82 -4.11 -13.77 20.39
C ASN A 82 -2.97 -14.53 19.71
N ILE A 83 -2.15 -13.82 18.94
CA ILE A 83 -0.95 -14.33 18.25
C ILE A 83 0.20 -13.39 18.54
N LYS A 84 1.35 -13.97 18.96
CA LYS A 84 2.59 -13.20 19.18
C LYS A 84 3.55 -13.41 18.02
N VAL A 85 3.97 -12.31 17.41
CA VAL A 85 5.02 -12.25 16.40
C VAL A 85 6.02 -11.20 16.88
N GLU A 86 7.23 -11.62 17.20
CA GLU A 86 8.23 -10.74 17.85
C GLU A 86 8.54 -9.50 16.99
N GLU A 87 8.54 -9.65 15.67
CA GLU A 87 8.86 -8.60 14.70
C GLU A 87 7.67 -7.66 14.42
N ILE A 88 6.45 -8.07 14.78
CA ILE A 88 5.24 -7.28 14.54
C ILE A 88 4.51 -7.09 15.88
N LYS A 89 4.86 -6.04 16.59
CA LYS A 89 4.17 -5.65 17.83
C LYS A 89 2.80 -5.03 17.52
N PRO A 90 1.86 -4.97 18.47
CA PRO A 90 0.53 -4.35 18.28
C PRO A 90 0.59 -2.94 17.67
N SER A 91 1.50 -2.09 18.13
CA SER A 91 1.68 -0.73 17.58
C SER A 91 2.08 -0.75 16.10
N PHE A 92 2.99 -1.65 15.72
CA PHE A 92 3.38 -1.80 14.32
C PHE A 92 2.27 -2.44 13.47
N ALA A 93 1.47 -3.34 14.05
CA ALA A 93 0.29 -3.87 13.37
C ALA A 93 -0.75 -2.78 13.06
N PHE A 94 -0.96 -1.82 13.95
CA PHE A 94 -1.78 -0.64 13.68
C PHE A 94 -1.18 0.24 12.56
N GLU A 95 0.11 0.45 12.56
CA GLU A 95 0.80 1.17 11.48
C GLU A 95 0.58 0.47 10.13
N LEU A 96 0.74 -0.85 10.07
CA LEU A 96 0.49 -1.64 8.85
C LEU A 96 -0.97 -1.51 8.39
N LEU A 97 -1.96 -1.55 9.30
CA LEU A 97 -3.38 -1.31 8.97
C LEU A 97 -3.59 0.11 8.42
N SER A 98 -2.93 1.11 8.99
CA SER A 98 -3.05 2.50 8.54
C SER A 98 -2.60 2.70 7.09
N HIS A 99 -1.63 1.91 6.64
CA HIS A 99 -1.12 1.94 5.27
C HIS A 99 -1.98 1.19 4.25
N MET A 100 -2.92 0.35 4.70
CA MET A 100 -3.79 -0.41 3.80
C MET A 100 -4.88 0.43 3.15
N LYS A 101 -5.30 1.53 3.78
CA LYS A 101 -6.14 2.59 3.20
C LYS A 101 -7.48 2.13 2.61
N GLY A 102 -8.18 1.25 3.26
CA GLY A 102 -9.54 0.90 2.86
C GLY A 102 -9.87 -0.60 2.88
N GLY A 103 -11.09 -0.94 2.50
CA GLY A 103 -11.60 -2.30 2.49
C GLY A 103 -11.49 -3.00 3.85
N PRO A 104 -10.96 -4.23 3.88
CA PRO A 104 -10.88 -5.05 5.10
C PRO A 104 -10.15 -4.40 6.27
N SER A 105 -9.22 -3.47 6.02
CA SER A 105 -8.53 -2.76 7.10
C SER A 105 -9.47 -1.81 7.86
N ILE A 106 -10.43 -1.20 7.18
CA ILE A 106 -11.44 -0.35 7.80
C ILE A 106 -12.37 -1.19 8.69
N GLU A 107 -12.84 -2.34 8.21
CA GLU A 107 -13.68 -3.25 9.00
C GLU A 107 -12.98 -3.66 10.30
N VAL A 108 -11.70 -4.06 10.20
CA VAL A 108 -10.90 -4.44 11.37
C VAL A 108 -10.72 -3.27 12.33
N LEU A 109 -10.42 -2.08 11.84
CA LEU A 109 -10.26 -0.90 12.67
C LEU A 109 -11.58 -0.50 13.36
N LEU A 110 -12.71 -0.62 12.67
CA LEU A 110 -14.05 -0.38 13.26
C LEU A 110 -14.37 -1.41 14.35
N ASP A 111 -14.10 -2.69 14.10
CA ASP A 111 -14.31 -3.74 15.09
C ASP A 111 -13.49 -3.49 16.36
N LEU A 112 -12.24 -3.04 16.21
CA LEU A 112 -11.36 -2.70 17.32
C LEU A 112 -11.81 -1.43 18.03
N ALA A 113 -12.19 -0.38 17.30
CA ALA A 113 -12.62 0.91 17.85
C ALA A 113 -13.95 0.83 18.61
N LEU A 114 -14.83 -0.07 18.19
CA LEU A 114 -16.13 -0.30 18.83
C LEU A 114 -16.11 -1.47 19.83
N GLY A 115 -14.95 -2.10 20.03
CA GLY A 115 -14.79 -3.22 20.97
C GLY A 115 -14.60 -2.79 22.42
N ASP A 116 -14.63 -3.76 23.34
CA ASP A 116 -14.62 -3.53 24.79
C ASP A 116 -13.23 -3.16 25.36
N ASN A 117 -12.16 -3.48 24.64
CA ASN A 117 -10.79 -3.16 25.08
C ASN A 117 -10.49 -1.68 24.84
N LYS A 118 -10.65 -0.88 25.88
CA LYS A 118 -10.56 0.58 25.77
C LYS A 118 -9.23 1.11 25.24
N PRO A 119 -8.04 0.65 25.65
CA PRO A 119 -6.77 1.07 25.03
C PRO A 119 -6.71 0.79 23.54
N THR A 120 -7.00 -0.45 23.14
CA THR A 120 -7.04 -0.88 21.73
C THR A 120 -8.06 -0.08 20.92
N ALA A 121 -9.22 0.23 21.50
CA ALA A 121 -10.27 1.01 20.84
C ALA A 121 -9.84 2.46 20.59
N LEU A 122 -9.09 3.07 21.49
CA LEU A 122 -8.55 4.42 21.31
C LEU A 122 -7.48 4.44 20.19
N ASP A 123 -6.56 3.48 20.17
CA ASP A 123 -5.55 3.38 19.13
C ASP A 123 -6.18 3.15 17.76
N ALA A 124 -7.19 2.28 17.68
CA ALA A 124 -7.94 2.04 16.44
C ALA A 124 -8.68 3.30 15.96
N ALA A 125 -9.24 4.08 16.87
CA ALA A 125 -9.91 5.33 16.55
C ALA A 125 -8.94 6.37 15.96
N GLU A 126 -7.74 6.51 16.53
CA GLU A 126 -6.72 7.41 15.98
C GLU A 126 -6.33 7.02 14.56
N VAL A 127 -6.19 5.73 14.29
CA VAL A 127 -5.92 5.26 12.92
C VAL A 127 -7.10 5.54 12.00
N LEU A 128 -8.35 5.26 12.42
CA LEU A 128 -9.55 5.52 11.62
C LEU A 128 -9.67 6.99 11.22
N LYS A 129 -9.36 7.93 12.10
CA LYS A 129 -9.38 9.38 11.80
C LYS A 129 -8.47 9.79 10.67
N THR A 130 -7.48 8.95 10.31
CA THR A 130 -6.56 9.19 9.18
C THR A 130 -7.02 8.53 7.87
N GLN A 131 -8.08 7.72 7.89
CA GLN A 131 -8.55 7.00 6.73
C GLN A 131 -9.54 7.85 5.92
N VAL A 132 -9.42 7.80 4.58
CA VAL A 132 -10.25 8.58 3.66
C VAL A 132 -11.48 7.77 3.19
N PHE A 133 -11.35 6.44 3.18
CA PHE A 133 -12.35 5.54 2.62
C PHE A 133 -13.21 4.90 3.71
N LEU A 134 -14.21 5.64 4.19
CA LEU A 134 -15.35 5.09 4.94
C LEU A 134 -16.54 4.96 3.99
N TYR A 135 -17.09 3.76 3.95
CA TYR A 135 -18.31 3.49 3.19
C TYR A 135 -19.55 3.80 4.03
N GLU A 136 -20.72 3.85 3.40
CA GLU A 136 -22.00 4.09 4.10
C GLU A 136 -22.25 3.09 5.22
N ILE A 137 -21.92 1.81 5.00
CA ILE A 137 -22.08 0.77 6.02
C ILE A 137 -21.21 1.05 7.27
N ASP A 138 -20.03 1.62 7.09
CA ASP A 138 -19.10 1.93 8.16
C ASP A 138 -19.57 3.13 8.97
N THR A 139 -20.05 4.17 8.29
CA THR A 139 -20.66 5.36 8.95
C THR A 139 -21.93 4.99 9.70
N ASN A 140 -22.77 4.12 9.16
CA ASN A 140 -23.97 3.63 9.84
C ASN A 140 -23.62 2.86 11.13
N ARG A 141 -22.55 2.09 11.15
CA ARG A 141 -22.05 1.43 12.39
C ARG A 141 -21.62 2.43 13.44
N LEU A 142 -20.86 3.46 13.03
CA LEU A 142 -20.43 4.54 13.94
C LEU A 142 -21.61 5.33 14.47
N GLU A 143 -22.58 5.68 13.63
CA GLU A 143 -23.78 6.38 14.04
C GLU A 143 -24.65 5.58 15.02
N ALA A 144 -24.79 4.28 14.80
CA ALA A 144 -25.51 3.39 15.71
C ALA A 144 -24.84 3.37 17.10
N ALA A 145 -23.52 3.15 17.13
CA ALA A 145 -22.76 3.16 18.37
C ALA A 145 -22.81 4.54 19.08
N TYR A 146 -22.77 5.64 18.33
CA TYR A 146 -22.91 6.99 18.88
C TYR A 146 -24.29 7.20 19.54
N LYS A 147 -25.37 6.74 18.91
CA LYS A 147 -26.74 6.81 19.45
C LYS A 147 -26.88 6.01 20.75
N GLU A 148 -26.09 4.95 20.92
CA GLU A 148 -25.99 4.16 22.15
C GLU A 148 -25.07 4.80 23.21
N GLY A 149 -24.46 5.95 22.90
CA GLY A 149 -23.64 6.71 23.85
C GLY A 149 -22.13 6.38 23.78
N ASN A 150 -21.66 5.66 22.75
CA ASN A 150 -20.24 5.35 22.57
C ASN A 150 -19.44 6.63 22.26
N LYS A 151 -18.55 7.01 23.17
CA LYS A 151 -17.74 8.24 23.05
C LYS A 151 -16.64 8.16 22.01
N ILE A 152 -16.15 6.97 21.70
CA ILE A 152 -15.14 6.75 20.66
C ILE A 152 -15.79 6.95 19.28
N ALA A 153 -16.99 6.41 19.08
CA ALA A 153 -17.75 6.65 17.85
C ALA A 153 -18.07 8.13 17.65
N GLU A 154 -18.47 8.84 18.73
CA GLU A 154 -18.68 10.29 18.70
C GLU A 154 -17.44 11.04 18.23
N ASP A 155 -16.27 10.70 18.78
CA ASP A 155 -15.01 11.36 18.46
C ASP A 155 -14.56 11.11 17.00
N ILE A 156 -14.72 9.88 16.50
CA ILE A 156 -14.44 9.54 15.10
C ILE A 156 -15.36 10.36 14.16
N LEU A 157 -16.68 10.35 14.41
CA LEU A 157 -17.65 11.09 13.58
C LEU A 157 -17.37 12.60 13.61
N LYS A 158 -17.00 13.14 14.76
CA LYS A 158 -16.63 14.55 14.92
C LYS A 158 -15.34 14.88 14.13
N SER A 159 -14.36 14.01 14.13
CA SER A 159 -13.15 14.16 13.33
C SER A 159 -13.46 14.16 11.83
N TYR A 160 -14.32 13.25 11.38
CA TYR A 160 -14.77 13.21 9.98
C TYR A 160 -15.59 14.44 9.58
N SER A 161 -16.46 14.95 10.45
CA SER A 161 -17.23 16.18 10.19
C SER A 161 -16.35 17.41 9.97
N LYS A 162 -15.12 17.39 10.49
CA LYS A 162 -14.11 18.44 10.33
C LYS A 162 -13.09 18.14 9.22
N ALA A 163 -13.23 17.01 8.54
CA ALA A 163 -12.29 16.53 7.55
C ALA A 163 -10.81 16.48 8.05
N GLU A 164 -10.61 16.07 9.30
CA GLU A 164 -9.26 16.05 9.92
C GLU A 164 -8.29 15.13 9.17
N PHE A 165 -8.79 14.04 8.57
CA PHE A 165 -8.02 13.18 7.67
C PHE A 165 -7.37 13.92 6.48
N PHE A 166 -7.87 15.12 6.16
CA PHE A 166 -7.38 15.96 5.07
C PHE A 166 -6.64 17.20 5.58
N THR A 167 -7.08 17.78 6.69
CA THR A 167 -6.51 19.04 7.21
C THR A 167 -5.31 18.83 8.12
N LYS A 168 -5.19 17.65 8.78
CA LYS A 168 -4.05 17.27 9.63
C LYS A 168 -3.00 16.50 8.83
N LEU A 169 -2.47 17.10 7.77
CA LEU A 169 -1.38 16.52 6.98
C LEU A 169 -0.03 16.99 7.54
N PRO A 170 1.05 16.19 7.30
CA PRO A 170 2.40 16.66 7.59
C PRO A 170 2.70 17.95 6.82
N ASP A 171 3.54 18.79 7.41
CA ASP A 171 4.03 19.99 6.76
C ASP A 171 4.78 19.60 5.47
N VAL A 172 4.62 20.43 4.42
CA VAL A 172 5.40 20.30 3.20
C VAL A 172 6.81 20.84 3.42
N GLU A 173 7.79 20.23 2.76
CA GLU A 173 9.15 20.73 2.77
C GLU A 173 9.21 22.15 2.19
N GLU A 174 9.83 23.10 2.89
CA GLU A 174 9.99 24.49 2.42
C GLU A 174 10.89 24.56 1.19
N GLU A 175 11.86 23.65 1.06
CA GLU A 175 12.80 23.57 -0.05
C GLU A 175 12.95 22.12 -0.53
N VAL A 176 12.76 21.88 -1.82
CA VAL A 176 12.99 20.59 -2.46
C VAL A 176 14.10 20.73 -3.50
N LYS A 177 15.24 20.07 -3.28
CA LYS A 177 16.32 20.01 -4.25
C LYS A 177 15.99 19.06 -5.37
N VAL A 178 16.00 19.56 -6.59
CA VAL A 178 15.68 18.79 -7.79
C VAL A 178 16.78 18.88 -8.84
N VAL A 179 16.87 17.82 -9.65
CA VAL A 179 17.53 17.84 -10.95
C VAL A 179 16.46 17.55 -12.00
N THR A 180 16.46 18.30 -13.08
CA THR A 180 15.40 18.22 -14.08
C THR A 180 15.78 17.29 -15.21
N TYR A 181 14.79 16.53 -15.70
CA TYR A 181 14.87 15.73 -16.91
C TYR A 181 13.78 16.18 -17.89
N ILE A 182 14.18 16.63 -19.07
CA ILE A 182 13.25 17.03 -20.13
C ILE A 182 12.78 15.77 -20.84
N ALA A 183 11.56 15.36 -20.56
CA ALA A 183 11.01 14.09 -21.06
C ALA A 183 10.48 14.20 -22.49
N ALA A 184 10.02 15.38 -22.90
CA ALA A 184 9.60 15.67 -24.28
C ALA A 184 9.58 17.18 -24.54
N GLU A 185 9.72 17.56 -25.82
CA GLU A 185 9.35 18.89 -26.32
C GLU A 185 7.85 18.86 -26.68
N GLY A 186 7.02 19.58 -25.93
CA GLY A 186 5.56 19.59 -26.07
C GLY A 186 4.85 18.75 -24.98
N ASP A 187 3.58 18.44 -25.22
CA ASP A 187 2.73 17.79 -24.23
C ASP A 187 3.15 16.35 -23.93
N ILE A 188 3.12 15.99 -22.65
CA ILE A 188 3.29 14.62 -22.18
C ILE A 188 1.92 14.11 -21.75
N SER A 189 1.39 13.15 -22.51
CA SER A 189 0.09 12.54 -22.19
C SER A 189 0.18 11.54 -21.03
N THR A 190 -0.98 11.30 -20.41
CA THR A 190 -1.08 10.23 -19.41
C THR A 190 -0.86 8.84 -20.02
N ASP A 191 -1.04 8.66 -21.33
CA ASP A 191 -0.71 7.41 -22.03
C ASP A 191 0.79 7.19 -22.17
N LEU A 192 1.60 8.24 -22.27
CA LEU A 192 3.07 8.13 -22.22
C LEU A 192 3.56 7.75 -20.82
N LEU A 193 2.88 8.24 -19.77
CA LEU A 193 3.24 7.95 -18.39
C LEU A 193 2.71 6.59 -17.91
N SER A 194 1.58 6.13 -18.45
CA SER A 194 0.92 4.88 -18.06
C SER A 194 0.05 4.37 -19.21
N PRO A 195 0.62 3.64 -20.18
CA PRO A 195 -0.08 3.18 -21.37
C PRO A 195 -1.34 2.36 -21.06
N GLY A 196 -2.44 2.67 -21.75
CA GLY A 196 -3.73 1.99 -21.54
C GLY A 196 -3.68 0.49 -21.88
N ASN A 197 -2.93 0.11 -22.91
CA ASN A 197 -2.72 -1.28 -23.32
C ASN A 197 -1.91 -2.10 -22.29
N GLN A 198 -1.25 -1.45 -21.33
CA GLN A 198 -0.52 -2.07 -20.22
C GLN A 198 -1.29 -2.01 -18.90
N ALA A 199 -2.60 -1.77 -18.95
CA ALA A 199 -3.43 -1.63 -17.74
C ALA A 199 -3.41 -2.86 -16.83
N HIS A 200 -3.21 -4.05 -17.40
CA HIS A 200 -3.11 -5.32 -16.66
C HIS A 200 -1.91 -5.40 -15.71
N SER A 201 -0.87 -4.60 -15.93
CA SER A 201 0.33 -4.58 -15.07
C SER A 201 0.27 -3.53 -13.95
N ARG A 202 -0.80 -2.74 -13.82
CA ARG A 202 -0.88 -1.60 -12.90
C ARG A 202 -0.78 -1.97 -11.42
N SER A 203 -1.20 -3.16 -11.04
CA SER A 203 -1.04 -3.66 -9.68
C SER A 203 0.42 -3.96 -9.33
N ASP A 204 1.23 -4.26 -10.32
CA ASP A 204 2.68 -4.47 -10.20
C ASP A 204 3.42 -3.20 -10.64
N ARG A 205 3.69 -2.30 -9.70
CA ARG A 205 4.32 -1.00 -9.98
C ARG A 205 5.66 -1.10 -10.68
N GLU A 206 6.49 -2.08 -10.33
CA GLU A 206 7.82 -2.26 -10.93
C GLU A 206 7.71 -2.66 -12.39
N LEU A 207 6.80 -3.60 -12.69
CA LEU A 207 6.53 -4.02 -14.07
C LEU A 207 5.89 -2.87 -14.87
N HIS A 208 4.88 -2.21 -14.29
CA HIS A 208 4.18 -1.13 -14.97
C HIS A 208 5.07 0.10 -15.19
N GLY A 209 5.98 0.39 -14.25
CA GLY A 209 6.95 1.48 -14.36
C GLY A 209 7.86 1.35 -15.59
N LYS A 210 8.17 0.13 -16.02
CA LYS A 210 8.95 -0.14 -17.25
C LYS A 210 8.24 0.29 -18.54
N CYS A 211 6.93 0.59 -18.46
CA CYS A 211 6.15 1.07 -19.61
C CYS A 211 6.17 2.61 -19.76
N MET A 212 6.76 3.34 -18.80
CA MET A 212 6.75 4.81 -18.79
C MET A 212 7.72 5.39 -19.85
N ILE A 213 7.21 6.25 -20.69
CA ILE A 213 7.94 7.04 -21.72
C ILE A 213 8.72 6.11 -22.67
N SER A 214 9.98 5.79 -22.37
CA SER A 214 10.82 4.90 -23.16
C SER A 214 11.96 4.32 -22.32
N GLU A 215 12.53 3.19 -22.75
CA GLU A 215 13.69 2.57 -22.10
C GLU A 215 14.90 3.53 -22.05
N LYS A 216 15.09 4.33 -23.12
CA LYS A 216 16.14 5.34 -23.17
C LYS A 216 15.96 6.38 -22.06
N ALA A 217 14.76 6.95 -21.94
CA ALA A 217 14.45 7.94 -20.90
C ALA A 217 14.64 7.37 -19.50
N GLN A 218 14.21 6.12 -19.27
CA GLN A 218 14.38 5.43 -17.99
C GLN A 218 15.87 5.24 -17.64
N SER A 219 16.70 4.89 -18.62
CA SER A 219 18.15 4.75 -18.43
C SER A 219 18.80 6.08 -18.10
N GLU A 220 18.43 7.14 -18.80
CA GLU A 220 18.94 8.51 -18.57
C GLU A 220 18.52 9.04 -17.19
N ILE A 221 17.27 8.81 -16.77
CA ILE A 221 16.77 9.18 -15.43
C ILE A 221 17.54 8.41 -14.35
N THR A 222 17.77 7.11 -14.56
CA THR A 222 18.53 6.26 -13.64
C THR A 222 19.96 6.78 -13.46
N GLU A 223 20.61 7.16 -14.55
CA GLU A 223 21.95 7.73 -14.50
C GLU A 223 21.97 9.09 -13.80
N LEU A 224 20.98 9.94 -14.06
CA LEU A 224 20.83 11.23 -13.43
C LEU A 224 20.64 11.10 -11.89
N LYS A 225 19.89 10.10 -11.44
CA LYS A 225 19.74 9.77 -10.02
C LYS A 225 21.06 9.36 -9.37
N LYS A 226 21.89 8.58 -10.07
CA LYS A 226 23.21 8.17 -9.57
C LYS A 226 24.17 9.36 -9.44
N GLN A 227 24.13 10.27 -10.39
CA GLN A 227 24.96 11.49 -10.38
C GLN A 227 24.52 12.51 -9.31
N HIS A 228 23.25 12.50 -8.92
CA HIS A 228 22.66 13.44 -7.96
C HIS A 228 21.85 12.69 -6.87
N PRO A 229 22.50 11.90 -6.01
CA PRO A 229 21.81 11.05 -5.02
C PRO A 229 21.09 11.86 -3.92
N ASP A 230 21.45 13.12 -3.73
CA ASP A 230 20.87 14.07 -2.79
C ASP A 230 19.66 14.88 -3.36
N LYS A 231 19.30 14.65 -4.62
CA LYS A 231 18.24 15.37 -5.32
C LYS A 231 17.13 14.46 -5.80
N ARG A 232 15.93 15.00 -5.89
CA ARG A 232 14.81 14.34 -6.59
C ARG A 232 14.88 14.65 -8.08
N VAL A 233 14.55 13.67 -8.92
CA VAL A 233 14.41 13.92 -10.36
C VAL A 233 13.02 14.51 -10.63
N MET A 234 12.97 15.63 -11.32
CA MET A 234 11.74 16.26 -11.77
C MET A 234 11.61 16.12 -13.28
N LEU A 235 10.54 15.47 -13.74
CA LEU A 235 10.20 15.38 -15.16
C LEU A 235 9.61 16.70 -15.66
N ILE A 236 10.03 17.15 -16.83
CA ILE A 236 9.55 18.38 -17.45
C ILE A 236 9.05 18.10 -18.87
N ALA A 237 7.91 18.70 -19.21
CA ALA A 237 7.44 18.88 -20.58
C ALA A 237 7.92 20.24 -21.07
N GLU A 238 8.92 20.29 -21.96
CA GLU A 238 9.40 21.55 -22.50
C GLU A 238 8.37 22.13 -23.48
N LYS A 239 7.94 23.38 -23.23
CA LYS A 239 6.91 24.09 -24.05
C LYS A 239 5.55 23.34 -24.11
N GLY A 240 5.25 22.48 -23.15
CA GLY A 240 4.03 21.70 -23.13
C GLY A 240 3.48 21.47 -21.71
N THR A 241 2.42 20.67 -21.64
CA THR A 241 1.74 20.33 -20.39
C THR A 241 2.03 18.88 -20.00
N MET A 242 2.27 18.64 -18.70
CA MET A 242 2.46 17.30 -18.16
C MET A 242 1.11 16.67 -17.80
N GLY A 243 0.88 15.41 -18.23
CA GLY A 243 -0.29 14.63 -17.81
C GLY A 243 -1.57 14.95 -18.59
N VAL A 244 -1.46 15.37 -19.84
CA VAL A 244 -2.63 15.64 -20.70
C VAL A 244 -3.40 14.36 -21.00
N GLY A 245 -4.72 14.37 -20.82
CA GLY A 245 -5.63 13.25 -21.12
C GLY A 245 -6.35 12.72 -19.89
N SER A 246 -6.64 11.42 -19.87
CA SER A 246 -7.39 10.78 -18.78
C SER A 246 -6.65 10.85 -17.44
N SER A 247 -7.36 11.11 -16.35
CA SER A 247 -6.79 10.99 -14.99
C SER A 247 -6.34 9.57 -14.70
N ARG A 248 -5.05 9.38 -14.43
CA ARG A 248 -4.46 8.07 -14.13
C ARG A 248 -3.48 8.17 -12.97
N MET A 249 -3.89 7.68 -11.81
CA MET A 249 -3.00 7.57 -10.64
C MET A 249 -1.76 6.71 -10.94
N SER A 250 -1.88 5.71 -11.83
CA SER A 250 -0.74 4.89 -12.27
C SER A 250 0.35 5.70 -12.97
N GLY A 251 0.00 6.77 -13.67
CA GLY A 251 1.00 7.69 -14.24
C GLY A 251 1.82 8.40 -13.17
N VAL A 252 1.16 8.89 -12.11
CA VAL A 252 1.85 9.49 -10.95
C VAL A 252 2.73 8.45 -10.24
N ASN A 253 2.23 7.22 -10.05
CA ASN A 253 2.99 6.13 -9.44
C ASN A 253 4.25 5.79 -10.26
N ASN A 254 4.15 5.78 -11.60
CA ASN A 254 5.30 5.50 -12.46
C ASN A 254 6.35 6.61 -12.35
N VAL A 255 5.94 7.87 -12.38
CA VAL A 255 6.85 9.01 -12.19
C VAL A 255 7.55 8.93 -10.82
N ALA A 256 6.83 8.57 -9.77
CA ALA A 256 7.40 8.45 -8.42
C ALA A 256 8.37 7.25 -8.28
N LEU A 257 8.27 6.23 -9.13
CA LEU A 257 9.17 5.07 -9.15
C LEU A 257 10.54 5.44 -9.75
N TRP A 258 10.54 6.19 -10.85
CA TRP A 258 11.73 6.61 -11.59
C TRP A 258 12.31 7.91 -11.07
#